data_a32b7cfb24d739035d7ae7c871e131aa
#
_entry.id   a32b7cfb24d739035d7ae7c871e131aa
#
_cell.length_a   1.000
_cell.length_b   1.000
_cell.length_c   1.000
_cell.angle_alpha   90.00
_cell.angle_beta   90.00
_cell.angle_gamma   90.00
#
_symmetry.space_group_name_H-M   'P 1'
#
loop_
_entity.id
_entity.type
_entity.pdbx_description
1 polymer ?
#
loop_
_entity_poly.entity_id
_entity_poly.type
_entity_poly.pdbx_seq_one_letter_code
_entity_poly.pdbx_strand_id
1 'polypeptide(L)'
;PNGYLVLYEDLNFGNTDDPGCHEPFALSENGESLYLSSAQNDVLTGYRNVEDFGASETGVSFGRYYKSSTGNYNFVAMEENTPGSANSYPKVGPIVISEIMYNPDWPDGGFYTNDQYEYIRLDNISAEPVTLYNSETGEPWKFTDGIDFTFPSDTPATIPAGGYIFIVKKPEAFSWRYPAVPAEIIFGPYEDNLSNSGESLELSMPGDVNIEGVRQYIRIDRVNYSDGSHPENSPSGVDLWPVGPDGYGQSLARKVLTDYGNDPENWAAASALPGR
;
A
#
# COMPACT_ATOMS: atom_id res chain seq x y z
N PRO A 1 18.40 11.43 26.52
CA PRO A 1 18.02 10.12 26.03
C PRO A 1 16.49 10.06 25.98
N ASN A 2 15.93 9.53 24.90
CA ASN A 2 14.49 9.38 24.66
C ASN A 2 13.69 10.70 24.53
N GLY A 3 14.30 11.74 23.99
CA GLY A 3 13.64 12.99 23.63
C GLY A 3 13.40 13.10 22.13
N TYR A 4 12.63 14.12 21.76
CA TYR A 4 12.34 14.49 20.38
C TYR A 4 13.00 15.84 20.07
N LEU A 5 13.50 16.00 18.88
CA LEU A 5 13.94 17.26 18.30
C LEU A 5 13.04 17.55 17.10
N VAL A 6 12.40 18.72 17.11
CA VAL A 6 11.60 19.19 15.97
C VAL A 6 12.40 20.26 15.25
N LEU A 7 12.61 20.07 13.96
CA LEU A 7 13.23 21.01 13.04
C LEU A 7 12.17 21.52 12.07
N TYR A 8 12.09 22.81 11.88
CA TYR A 8 11.14 23.48 10.98
C TYR A 8 11.87 24.03 9.77
N GLU A 9 11.24 23.96 8.60
CA GLU A 9 11.79 24.52 7.38
C GLU A 9 12.09 26.02 7.53
N ASP A 10 11.10 26.80 7.91
CA ASP A 10 11.16 28.24 8.01
C ASP A 10 12.04 28.77 9.17
N LEU A 11 12.33 27.94 10.16
CA LEU A 11 13.17 28.32 11.31
C LEU A 11 14.58 27.70 11.27
N ASN A 12 14.74 26.56 10.61
CA ASN A 12 15.98 25.78 10.65
C ASN A 12 16.52 25.48 9.24
N PHE A 13 16.12 24.36 8.63
CA PHE A 13 16.80 23.84 7.45
C PHE A 13 16.50 24.60 6.14
N GLY A 14 15.47 25.41 6.07
CA GLY A 14 15.17 26.31 4.95
C GLY A 14 15.58 27.76 5.22
N ASN A 15 16.03 28.09 6.43
CA ASN A 15 16.35 29.45 6.88
C ASN A 15 17.87 29.70 6.85
N THR A 16 18.33 30.53 5.92
CA THR A 16 19.76 30.91 5.82
C THR A 16 20.29 31.73 7.00
N ASP A 17 19.41 32.28 7.85
CA ASP A 17 19.80 32.99 9.03
C ASP A 17 20.06 32.06 10.23
N ASP A 18 19.64 30.77 10.15
CA ASP A 18 20.00 29.76 11.16
C ASP A 18 21.46 29.33 10.94
N PRO A 19 22.32 29.46 11.96
CA PRO A 19 23.73 29.10 11.85
C PRO A 19 23.96 27.57 11.58
N GLY A 20 22.97 26.76 11.79
CA GLY A 20 22.99 25.32 11.44
C GLY A 20 22.59 25.01 10.00
N CYS A 21 22.05 25.98 9.28
CA CYS A 21 21.65 25.84 7.88
C CYS A 21 22.78 26.29 6.95
N HIS A 22 23.53 25.36 6.39
CA HIS A 22 24.60 25.67 5.44
C HIS A 22 24.08 25.85 4.01
N GLU A 23 23.12 25.02 3.61
CA GLU A 23 22.43 25.04 2.32
C GLU A 23 20.95 24.86 2.57
N PRO A 24 20.10 25.86 2.28
CA PRO A 24 18.67 25.75 2.55
C PRO A 24 18.00 24.76 1.59
N PHE A 25 17.06 23.98 2.12
CA PHE A 25 16.24 23.07 1.33
C PHE A 25 14.81 23.04 1.86
N ALA A 26 13.89 22.52 1.06
CA ALA A 26 12.51 22.23 1.43
C ALA A 26 12.22 20.74 1.20
N LEU A 27 11.32 20.18 1.96
CA LEU A 27 10.84 18.81 1.73
C LEU A 27 9.87 18.79 0.55
N SER A 28 10.07 17.84 -0.35
CA SER A 28 9.25 17.68 -1.55
C SER A 28 7.94 16.94 -1.25
N GLU A 29 6.81 17.52 -1.59
CA GLU A 29 5.51 16.85 -1.55
C GLU A 29 5.38 15.71 -2.57
N ASN A 30 6.26 15.68 -3.57
CA ASN A 30 6.32 14.64 -4.59
C ASN A 30 7.17 13.42 -4.18
N GLY A 31 7.74 13.48 -2.98
CA GLY A 31 8.62 12.44 -2.46
C GLY A 31 10.10 12.71 -2.71
N GLU A 32 10.93 12.19 -1.84
CA GLU A 32 12.39 12.29 -1.89
C GLU A 32 13.06 11.33 -0.90
N SER A 33 14.40 11.36 -0.86
CA SER A 33 15.21 10.65 0.14
C SER A 33 15.70 11.60 1.21
N LEU A 34 15.40 11.33 2.46
CA LEU A 34 15.85 12.10 3.62
C LEU A 34 17.00 11.40 4.33
N TYR A 35 18.10 12.12 4.55
CA TYR A 35 19.31 11.61 5.18
C TYR A 35 19.58 12.29 6.53
N LEU A 36 19.72 11.49 7.58
CA LEU A 36 20.25 11.94 8.87
C LEU A 36 21.61 11.29 9.12
N SER A 37 22.66 12.10 9.16
CA SER A 37 24.02 11.64 9.35
C SER A 37 24.67 12.31 10.55
N SER A 38 25.56 11.60 11.26
CA SER A 38 26.38 12.20 12.29
C SER A 38 27.67 12.79 11.70
N ALA A 39 28.12 13.94 12.27
CA ALA A 39 29.37 14.57 11.89
C ALA A 39 30.15 14.97 13.14
N GLN A 40 31.48 15.08 13.00
CA GLN A 40 32.39 15.63 14.00
C GLN A 40 33.45 16.47 13.27
N ASN A 41 33.59 17.73 13.65
CA ASN A 41 34.51 18.69 13.02
C ASN A 41 34.29 18.76 11.49
N ASP A 42 33.06 18.90 11.05
CA ASP A 42 32.63 18.97 9.65
C ASP A 42 32.95 17.72 8.79
N VAL A 43 33.29 16.61 9.42
CA VAL A 43 33.52 15.32 8.75
C VAL A 43 32.42 14.34 9.15
N LEU A 44 31.77 13.74 8.15
CA LEU A 44 30.76 12.70 8.38
C LEU A 44 31.39 11.52 9.12
N THR A 45 30.72 11.05 10.16
CA THR A 45 31.07 9.84 10.92
C THR A 45 30.30 8.61 10.39
N GLY A 46 30.43 7.47 11.00
CA GLY A 46 29.85 6.22 10.49
C GLY A 46 28.34 6.07 10.64
N TYR A 47 27.65 6.96 11.40
CA TYR A 47 26.21 6.86 11.55
C TYR A 47 25.51 7.57 10.40
N ARG A 48 24.60 6.84 9.74
CA ARG A 48 23.71 7.35 8.70
C ARG A 48 22.38 6.64 8.79
N ASN A 49 21.31 7.39 8.71
CA ASN A 49 19.95 6.91 8.60
C ASN A 49 19.30 7.53 7.37
N VAL A 50 18.57 6.73 6.61
CA VAL A 50 17.95 7.14 5.35
C VAL A 50 16.52 6.67 5.34
N GLU A 51 15.60 7.54 4.91
CA GLU A 51 14.22 7.20 4.60
C GLU A 51 13.86 7.75 3.23
N ASP A 52 13.22 6.89 2.43
CA ASP A 52 12.65 7.24 1.15
C ASP A 52 11.12 7.33 1.31
N PHE A 53 10.53 8.40 0.81
CA PHE A 53 9.08 8.57 0.79
C PHE A 53 8.59 9.07 -0.55
N GLY A 54 7.37 8.66 -0.91
CA GLY A 54 6.70 9.08 -2.15
C GLY A 54 5.84 10.32 -1.96
N ALA A 55 4.99 10.60 -2.94
CA ALA A 55 4.03 11.69 -2.88
C ALA A 55 3.08 11.56 -1.68
N SER A 56 2.68 12.69 -1.13
CA SER A 56 1.83 12.78 0.06
C SER A 56 0.60 13.65 -0.17
N GLU A 57 -0.47 13.35 0.58
CA GLU A 57 -1.60 14.27 0.72
C GLU A 57 -1.20 15.45 1.60
N THR A 58 -1.78 16.63 1.30
CA THR A 58 -1.61 17.82 2.15
C THR A 58 -2.04 17.53 3.59
N GLY A 59 -1.18 17.84 4.54
CA GLY A 59 -1.45 17.70 5.97
C GLY A 59 -1.23 16.29 6.53
N VAL A 60 -0.74 15.35 5.73
CA VAL A 60 -0.39 13.99 6.17
C VAL A 60 1.11 13.89 6.40
N SER A 61 1.53 13.48 7.60
CA SER A 61 2.94 13.24 7.94
C SER A 61 3.36 11.81 7.61
N PHE A 62 4.66 11.62 7.36
CA PHE A 62 5.28 10.30 7.30
C PHE A 62 6.04 10.00 8.58
N GLY A 63 6.03 8.75 8.99
CA GLY A 63 6.72 8.31 10.20
C GLY A 63 7.10 6.84 10.16
N ARG A 64 8.02 6.47 11.04
CA ARG A 64 8.39 5.07 11.24
C ARG A 64 7.36 4.35 12.08
N TYR A 65 6.82 3.29 11.54
CA TYR A 65 5.98 2.33 12.23
C TYR A 65 6.76 1.02 12.45
N TYR A 66 6.92 0.63 13.72
CA TYR A 66 7.58 -0.62 14.07
C TYR A 66 6.61 -1.79 14.03
N LYS A 67 6.90 -2.79 13.22
CA LYS A 67 6.16 -4.06 13.15
C LYS A 67 6.77 -5.05 14.14
N SER A 68 6.06 -5.34 15.22
CA SER A 68 6.51 -6.30 16.24
C SER A 68 6.57 -7.73 15.70
N SER A 69 5.74 -8.06 14.72
CA SER A 69 5.69 -9.35 14.04
C SER A 69 7.02 -9.69 13.34
N THR A 70 7.55 -8.75 12.57
CA THR A 70 8.74 -8.96 11.74
C THR A 70 10.02 -8.37 12.32
N GLY A 71 9.92 -7.52 13.35
CA GLY A 71 11.08 -6.85 13.97
C GLY A 71 11.68 -5.72 13.13
N ASN A 72 10.96 -5.20 12.13
CA ASN A 72 11.43 -4.12 11.27
C ASN A 72 10.49 -2.91 11.25
N TYR A 73 10.91 -1.85 10.58
CA TYR A 73 10.13 -0.62 10.42
C TYR A 73 9.62 -0.46 8.99
N ASN A 74 8.45 0.17 8.87
CA ASN A 74 8.04 0.80 7.62
C ASN A 74 7.97 2.32 7.83
N PHE A 75 8.37 3.09 6.81
CA PHE A 75 8.20 4.54 6.77
C PHE A 75 6.96 4.83 5.92
N VAL A 76 5.91 5.32 6.58
CA VAL A 76 4.56 5.36 5.99
C VAL A 76 3.80 6.60 6.43
N ALA A 77 2.72 6.92 5.69
CA ALA A 77 1.77 7.94 6.09
C ALA A 77 1.17 7.61 7.47
N MET A 78 1.06 8.64 8.33
CA MET A 78 0.55 8.53 9.70
C MET A 78 -0.87 9.06 9.80
N GLU A 79 -1.67 8.48 10.70
CA GLU A 79 -3.04 8.90 10.96
C GLU A 79 -3.11 10.30 11.55
N GLU A 80 -2.14 10.66 12.41
CA GLU A 80 -2.07 11.96 13.07
C GLU A 80 -0.67 12.57 12.95
N ASN A 81 -0.62 13.90 12.93
CA ASN A 81 0.63 14.66 13.04
C ASN A 81 1.04 14.77 14.49
N THR A 82 2.20 14.26 14.87
CA THR A 82 2.65 14.14 16.26
C THR A 82 4.02 14.80 16.52
N PRO A 83 4.24 16.08 16.16
CA PRO A 83 5.53 16.75 16.36
C PRO A 83 5.91 16.79 17.84
N GLY A 84 7.13 16.35 18.17
CA GLY A 84 7.63 16.31 19.55
C GLY A 84 7.11 15.17 20.41
N SER A 85 6.41 14.20 19.84
CA SER A 85 5.90 12.99 20.52
C SER A 85 6.14 11.72 19.70
N ALA A 86 5.71 10.57 20.22
CA ALA A 86 5.77 9.32 19.49
C ALA A 86 4.83 9.35 18.26
N ASN A 87 5.24 8.68 17.20
CA ASN A 87 4.40 8.57 16.00
C ASN A 87 3.05 7.91 16.33
N SER A 88 2.00 8.34 15.63
CA SER A 88 0.68 7.69 15.64
C SER A 88 0.72 6.32 14.94
N TYR A 89 -0.43 5.70 14.83
CA TYR A 89 -0.61 4.51 13.98
C TYR A 89 -0.51 4.90 12.49
N PRO A 90 -0.16 3.97 11.57
CA PRO A 90 -0.24 4.22 10.13
C PRO A 90 -1.65 4.65 9.69
N LYS A 91 -1.72 5.58 8.75
CA LYS A 91 -2.97 5.92 8.06
C LYS A 91 -3.45 4.70 7.26
N VAL A 92 -4.66 4.25 7.49
CA VAL A 92 -5.28 3.11 6.81
C VAL A 92 -6.55 3.55 6.09
N GLY A 93 -6.69 3.18 4.83
CA GLY A 93 -7.85 3.52 4.01
C GLY A 93 -7.77 4.91 3.34
N PRO A 94 -8.89 5.37 2.75
CA PRO A 94 -10.26 4.86 2.89
C PRO A 94 -10.53 3.53 2.16
N ILE A 95 -9.76 3.18 1.14
CA ILE A 95 -9.85 1.91 0.42
C ILE A 95 -8.69 1.02 0.84
N VAL A 96 -8.98 -0.25 1.12
CA VAL A 96 -7.97 -1.22 1.55
C VAL A 96 -8.02 -2.49 0.70
N ILE A 97 -6.85 -3.07 0.45
CA ILE A 97 -6.70 -4.41 -0.09
C ILE A 97 -7.05 -5.37 1.05
N SER A 98 -8.14 -6.09 0.91
CA SER A 98 -8.71 -6.92 1.98
C SER A 98 -8.59 -8.42 1.74
N GLU A 99 -8.51 -8.83 0.46
CA GLU A 99 -8.36 -10.23 0.08
C GLU A 99 -7.53 -10.34 -1.20
N ILE A 100 -6.63 -11.34 -1.25
CA ILE A 100 -5.77 -11.62 -2.40
C ILE A 100 -5.84 -13.12 -2.68
N MET A 101 -6.27 -13.48 -3.89
CA MET A 101 -6.21 -14.83 -4.43
C MET A 101 -5.11 -14.89 -5.49
N TYR A 102 -3.89 -15.17 -5.06
CA TYR A 102 -2.70 -15.16 -5.93
C TYR A 102 -2.34 -16.52 -6.51
N ASN A 103 -2.73 -17.63 -5.85
CA ASN A 103 -2.50 -18.98 -6.33
C ASN A 103 -3.76 -19.84 -6.17
N PRO A 104 -4.81 -19.60 -6.98
CA PRO A 104 -6.05 -20.36 -6.89
C PRO A 104 -5.82 -21.84 -7.20
N ASP A 105 -6.56 -22.72 -6.54
CA ASP A 105 -6.63 -24.12 -6.96
C ASP A 105 -7.30 -24.25 -8.34
N TRP A 106 -6.95 -25.28 -9.06
CA TRP A 106 -7.58 -25.57 -10.36
C TRP A 106 -8.82 -26.43 -10.14
N PRO A 107 -10.03 -25.87 -10.37
CA PRO A 107 -11.25 -26.67 -10.23
C PRO A 107 -11.28 -27.77 -11.32
N ASP A 108 -11.64 -29.00 -10.92
CA ASP A 108 -11.80 -30.12 -11.83
C ASP A 108 -12.76 -29.78 -12.97
N GLY A 109 -12.30 -29.95 -14.23
CA GLY A 109 -13.07 -29.66 -15.42
C GLY A 109 -13.22 -28.17 -15.76
N GLY A 110 -12.40 -27.30 -15.19
CA GLY A 110 -12.35 -25.87 -15.51
C GLY A 110 -11.93 -25.60 -16.96
N PHE A 111 -12.63 -24.67 -17.62
CA PHE A 111 -12.27 -24.19 -18.97
C PHE A 111 -11.10 -23.21 -18.96
N TYR A 112 -10.71 -22.73 -17.76
CA TYR A 112 -9.72 -21.67 -17.54
C TYR A 112 -8.52 -22.24 -16.78
N THR A 113 -7.35 -21.63 -16.93
CA THR A 113 -6.16 -21.95 -16.12
C THR A 113 -6.33 -21.40 -14.70
N ASN A 114 -5.55 -21.90 -13.72
CA ASN A 114 -5.59 -21.41 -12.33
C ASN A 114 -5.38 -19.91 -12.25
N ASP A 115 -4.37 -19.34 -12.92
CA ASP A 115 -4.07 -17.91 -12.93
C ASP A 115 -5.26 -17.04 -13.35
N GLN A 116 -6.12 -17.57 -14.25
CA GLN A 116 -7.30 -16.83 -14.71
C GLN A 116 -8.39 -16.66 -13.64
N TYR A 117 -8.26 -17.33 -12.48
CA TYR A 117 -9.12 -17.17 -11.32
C TYR A 117 -8.55 -16.26 -10.23
N GLU A 118 -7.38 -15.64 -10.46
CA GLU A 118 -6.79 -14.66 -9.56
C GLU A 118 -7.68 -13.43 -9.39
N TYR A 119 -7.68 -12.89 -8.18
CA TYR A 119 -8.39 -11.64 -7.87
C TYR A 119 -7.82 -10.92 -6.65
N ILE A 120 -8.11 -9.62 -6.60
CA ILE A 120 -7.90 -8.75 -5.45
C ILE A 120 -9.25 -8.17 -5.07
N ARG A 121 -9.57 -8.16 -3.77
CA ARG A 121 -10.74 -7.48 -3.22
C ARG A 121 -10.31 -6.18 -2.58
N LEU A 122 -11.06 -5.11 -2.89
CA LEU A 122 -10.92 -3.79 -2.29
C LEU A 122 -12.17 -3.46 -1.48
N ASP A 123 -11.99 -3.08 -0.22
CA ASP A 123 -13.07 -2.64 0.66
C ASP A 123 -12.96 -1.16 0.98
N ASN A 124 -14.10 -0.47 0.99
CA ASN A 124 -14.21 0.90 1.50
C ASN A 124 -14.52 0.85 2.99
N ILE A 125 -13.54 1.23 3.82
CA ILE A 125 -13.67 1.25 5.29
C ILE A 125 -14.15 2.59 5.84
N SER A 126 -14.38 3.57 4.96
CA SER A 126 -14.86 4.89 5.37
C SER A 126 -16.38 4.94 5.48
N ALA A 127 -16.89 6.02 6.10
CA ALA A 127 -18.33 6.26 6.26
C ALA A 127 -18.98 6.87 5.00
N GLU A 128 -18.19 7.23 3.98
CA GLU A 128 -18.65 7.88 2.76
C GLU A 128 -18.33 7.03 1.51
N PRO A 129 -19.09 7.16 0.43
CA PRO A 129 -18.73 6.55 -0.85
C PRO A 129 -17.41 7.11 -1.36
N VAL A 130 -16.55 6.26 -1.90
CA VAL A 130 -15.26 6.64 -2.50
C VAL A 130 -15.30 6.37 -3.99
N THR A 131 -15.10 7.41 -4.80
CA THR A 131 -14.96 7.31 -6.25
C THR A 131 -13.48 7.17 -6.60
N LEU A 132 -13.13 6.12 -7.34
CA LEU A 132 -11.74 5.79 -7.71
C LEU A 132 -11.29 6.61 -8.92
N TYR A 133 -11.56 7.89 -8.86
CA TYR A 133 -11.26 8.90 -9.87
C TYR A 133 -11.17 10.26 -9.20
N ASN A 134 -10.14 11.02 -9.51
CA ASN A 134 -9.99 12.37 -9.03
C ASN A 134 -10.48 13.37 -10.09
N SER A 135 -11.61 14.03 -9.82
CA SER A 135 -12.21 14.98 -10.74
C SER A 135 -11.42 16.29 -10.93
N GLU A 136 -10.54 16.63 -9.98
CA GLU A 136 -9.70 17.84 -10.05
C GLU A 136 -8.52 17.61 -10.99
N THR A 137 -7.92 16.42 -10.94
CA THR A 137 -6.79 16.07 -11.81
C THR A 137 -7.24 15.48 -13.14
N GLY A 138 -8.47 14.98 -13.24
CA GLY A 138 -8.97 14.27 -14.42
C GLY A 138 -8.41 12.85 -14.57
N GLU A 139 -7.88 12.26 -13.50
CA GLU A 139 -7.17 10.99 -13.53
C GLU A 139 -7.79 9.92 -12.63
N PRO A 140 -7.80 8.65 -13.07
CA PRO A 140 -8.27 7.53 -12.26
C PRO A 140 -7.21 7.05 -11.27
N TRP A 141 -7.66 6.32 -10.23
CA TRP A 141 -6.78 5.53 -9.39
C TRP A 141 -6.23 4.34 -10.17
N LYS A 142 -5.11 3.79 -9.70
CA LYS A 142 -4.48 2.62 -10.32
C LYS A 142 -3.64 1.82 -9.31
N PHE A 143 -3.26 0.63 -9.68
CA PHE A 143 -2.14 -0.05 -9.05
C PHE A 143 -0.84 0.55 -9.60
N THR A 144 0.06 0.92 -8.69
CA THR A 144 1.38 1.47 -9.02
C THR A 144 2.49 0.43 -8.84
N ASP A 145 2.16 -0.71 -8.24
CA ASP A 145 3.05 -1.86 -8.06
C ASP A 145 2.21 -3.16 -8.04
N GLY A 146 2.78 -4.25 -8.51
CA GLY A 146 2.25 -5.61 -8.55
C GLY A 146 1.52 -5.95 -9.84
N ILE A 147 0.39 -5.36 -10.12
CA ILE A 147 -0.41 -5.60 -11.34
C ILE A 147 -0.55 -4.33 -12.19
N ASP A 148 -0.67 -4.49 -13.51
CA ASP A 148 -1.04 -3.36 -14.37
C ASP A 148 -2.56 -3.26 -14.47
N PHE A 149 -3.11 -2.36 -13.66
CA PHE A 149 -4.55 -2.05 -13.68
C PHE A 149 -4.80 -0.59 -13.33
N THR A 150 -5.52 0.08 -14.23
CA THR A 150 -6.01 1.46 -14.05
C THR A 150 -7.54 1.44 -14.10
N PHE A 151 -8.19 2.09 -13.14
CA PHE A 151 -9.65 2.20 -13.12
C PHE A 151 -10.18 2.97 -14.33
N PRO A 152 -11.38 2.64 -14.85
CA PRO A 152 -11.94 3.35 -15.99
C PRO A 152 -12.25 4.81 -15.66
N SER A 153 -11.88 5.73 -16.57
CA SER A 153 -12.11 7.17 -16.43
C SER A 153 -13.45 7.64 -17.00
N ASP A 154 -13.99 6.92 -17.97
CA ASP A 154 -15.26 7.22 -18.63
C ASP A 154 -16.49 6.82 -17.79
N THR A 155 -16.33 5.78 -17.00
CA THR A 155 -17.33 5.25 -16.05
C THR A 155 -16.65 5.00 -14.70
N PRO A 156 -16.35 6.07 -13.91
CA PRO A 156 -15.59 5.94 -12.69
C PRO A 156 -16.24 4.98 -11.68
N ALA A 157 -15.46 4.03 -11.19
CA ALA A 157 -15.89 3.11 -10.15
C ALA A 157 -16.11 3.86 -8.83
N THR A 158 -17.23 3.60 -8.17
CA THR A 158 -17.53 4.14 -6.84
C THR A 158 -17.84 3.01 -5.89
N ILE A 159 -17.11 2.92 -4.79
CA ILE A 159 -17.33 1.94 -3.74
C ILE A 159 -18.17 2.60 -2.64
N PRO A 160 -19.40 2.15 -2.38
CA PRO A 160 -20.22 2.68 -1.29
C PRO A 160 -19.53 2.54 0.07
N ALA A 161 -19.96 3.33 1.05
CA ALA A 161 -19.51 3.17 2.44
C ALA A 161 -19.73 1.73 2.93
N GLY A 162 -18.66 1.08 3.43
CA GLY A 162 -18.69 -0.32 3.83
C GLY A 162 -18.89 -1.33 2.68
N GLY A 163 -18.87 -0.87 1.42
CA GLY A 163 -18.96 -1.72 0.23
C GLY A 163 -17.59 -2.22 -0.23
N TYR A 164 -17.61 -3.06 -1.26
CA TYR A 164 -16.40 -3.64 -1.84
C TYR A 164 -16.55 -3.89 -3.34
N ILE A 165 -15.40 -4.10 -4.01
CA ILE A 165 -15.28 -4.50 -5.40
C ILE A 165 -14.19 -5.56 -5.57
N PHE A 166 -14.18 -6.23 -6.73
CA PHE A 166 -13.14 -7.16 -7.13
C PHE A 166 -12.39 -6.66 -8.36
N ILE A 167 -11.06 -6.76 -8.32
CA ILE A 167 -10.19 -6.59 -9.46
C ILE A 167 -9.73 -7.99 -9.85
N VAL A 168 -10.07 -8.43 -11.07
CA VAL A 168 -9.92 -9.83 -11.45
C VAL A 168 -9.04 -9.98 -12.70
N LYS A 169 -8.27 -11.07 -12.73
CA LYS A 169 -7.45 -11.40 -13.89
C LYS A 169 -8.28 -11.61 -15.15
N LYS A 170 -9.41 -12.33 -15.00
CA LYS A 170 -10.31 -12.62 -16.11
C LYS A 170 -11.77 -12.62 -15.65
N PRO A 171 -12.56 -11.60 -16.00
CA PRO A 171 -13.96 -11.47 -15.57
C PRO A 171 -14.84 -12.69 -15.84
N GLU A 172 -14.69 -13.32 -16.99
CA GLU A 172 -15.49 -14.50 -17.37
C GLU A 172 -15.14 -15.73 -16.51
N ALA A 173 -13.85 -15.92 -16.18
CA ALA A 173 -13.39 -17.01 -15.31
C ALA A 173 -13.87 -16.78 -13.87
N PHE A 174 -13.75 -15.56 -13.36
CA PHE A 174 -14.22 -15.19 -12.05
C PHE A 174 -15.72 -15.37 -11.91
N SER A 175 -16.52 -14.87 -12.86
CA SER A 175 -17.99 -15.00 -12.85
C SER A 175 -18.44 -16.46 -13.00
N TRP A 176 -17.70 -17.28 -13.76
CA TRP A 176 -17.96 -18.71 -13.83
C TRP A 176 -17.77 -19.43 -12.49
N ARG A 177 -16.71 -19.07 -11.77
CA ARG A 177 -16.37 -19.66 -10.46
C ARG A 177 -17.25 -19.13 -9.34
N TYR A 178 -17.59 -17.84 -9.39
CA TYR A 178 -18.34 -17.12 -8.36
C TYR A 178 -19.61 -16.46 -8.91
N PRO A 179 -20.59 -17.25 -9.42
CA PRO A 179 -21.74 -16.72 -10.14
C PRO A 179 -22.72 -15.91 -9.27
N ALA A 180 -22.54 -15.91 -7.96
CA ALA A 180 -23.34 -15.10 -7.01
C ALA A 180 -22.82 -13.67 -6.88
N VAL A 181 -21.61 -13.37 -7.37
CA VAL A 181 -21.04 -12.02 -7.32
C VAL A 181 -21.65 -11.17 -8.43
N PRO A 182 -22.27 -10.02 -8.10
CA PRO A 182 -22.85 -9.12 -9.08
C PRO A 182 -21.80 -8.57 -10.07
N ALA A 183 -22.14 -8.48 -11.34
CA ALA A 183 -21.21 -8.06 -12.38
C ALA A 183 -20.74 -6.60 -12.22
N GLU A 184 -21.57 -5.75 -11.64
CA GLU A 184 -21.28 -4.32 -11.40
C GLU A 184 -20.16 -4.04 -10.40
N ILE A 185 -19.75 -5.03 -9.59
CA ILE A 185 -18.63 -4.91 -8.67
C ILE A 185 -17.39 -5.68 -9.13
N ILE A 186 -17.39 -6.19 -10.37
CA ILE A 186 -16.26 -6.91 -10.97
C ILE A 186 -15.56 -6.00 -11.97
N PHE A 187 -14.30 -5.72 -11.73
CA PHE A 187 -13.45 -4.90 -12.60
C PHE A 187 -12.27 -5.73 -13.12
N GLY A 188 -11.82 -5.45 -14.33
CA GLY A 188 -10.74 -6.18 -15.00
C GLY A 188 -10.94 -6.21 -16.52
N PRO A 189 -10.13 -6.93 -17.28
CA PRO A 189 -8.95 -7.68 -16.76
C PRO A 189 -7.82 -6.77 -16.33
N TYR A 190 -6.94 -7.26 -15.46
CA TYR A 190 -5.63 -6.68 -15.26
C TYR A 190 -4.57 -7.44 -16.07
N GLU A 191 -3.47 -6.76 -16.42
CA GLU A 191 -2.32 -7.37 -17.06
C GLU A 191 -1.35 -7.92 -16.00
N ASP A 192 -0.42 -8.79 -16.42
CA ASP A 192 0.47 -9.59 -15.57
C ASP A 192 -0.29 -10.57 -14.66
N ASN A 193 0.40 -11.43 -13.93
CA ASN A 193 -0.18 -12.36 -12.96
C ASN A 193 0.30 -12.02 -11.58
N LEU A 194 -0.50 -12.32 -10.57
CA LEU A 194 -0.07 -12.27 -9.18
C LEU A 194 1.04 -13.31 -8.95
N SER A 195 2.12 -12.90 -8.31
CA SER A 195 3.25 -13.81 -8.04
C SER A 195 2.86 -14.88 -7.02
N ASN A 196 3.05 -16.16 -7.37
CA ASN A 196 2.78 -17.27 -6.45
C ASN A 196 3.78 -17.33 -5.27
N SER A 197 4.95 -16.70 -5.39
CA SER A 197 5.95 -16.63 -4.32
C SER A 197 5.90 -15.36 -3.49
N GLY A 198 5.05 -14.40 -3.88
CA GLY A 198 4.90 -13.12 -3.21
C GLY A 198 5.38 -11.94 -4.02
N GLU A 199 4.78 -10.79 -3.78
CA GLU A 199 5.11 -9.51 -4.39
C GLU A 199 4.56 -8.33 -3.57
N SER A 200 4.85 -7.13 -4.02
CA SER A 200 4.26 -5.89 -3.51
C SER A 200 3.06 -5.51 -4.36
N LEU A 201 1.90 -5.32 -3.74
CA LEU A 201 0.73 -4.70 -4.34
C LEU A 201 0.55 -3.31 -3.75
N GLU A 202 0.43 -2.29 -4.61
CA GLU A 202 0.24 -0.92 -4.17
C GLU A 202 -0.90 -0.25 -4.93
N LEU A 203 -1.96 0.13 -4.22
CA LEU A 203 -3.07 0.93 -4.74
C LEU A 203 -2.79 2.40 -4.47
N SER A 204 -2.89 3.23 -5.51
CA SER A 204 -2.58 4.65 -5.42
C SER A 204 -3.64 5.53 -6.08
N MET A 205 -3.81 6.73 -5.55
CA MET A 205 -4.62 7.78 -6.16
C MET A 205 -3.74 8.84 -6.84
N PRO A 206 -4.25 9.55 -7.86
CA PRO A 206 -3.52 10.63 -8.50
C PRO A 206 -3.32 11.82 -7.55
N GLY A 207 -2.07 12.23 -7.39
CA GLY A 207 -1.63 13.45 -6.70
C GLY A 207 -1.29 14.56 -7.68
N ASP A 208 -0.35 15.42 -7.32
CA ASP A 208 0.08 16.55 -8.12
C ASP A 208 1.00 16.18 -9.29
N VAL A 209 1.25 17.13 -10.15
CA VAL A 209 2.21 17.00 -11.25
C VAL A 209 3.52 17.64 -10.80
N ASN A 210 4.61 16.91 -10.88
CA ASN A 210 5.91 17.43 -10.52
C ASN A 210 6.44 18.47 -11.55
N ILE A 211 7.57 19.08 -11.27
CA ILE A 211 8.18 20.12 -12.11
C ILE A 211 8.49 19.63 -13.54
N GLU A 212 8.61 18.33 -13.76
CA GLU A 212 8.86 17.72 -15.07
C GLU A 212 7.56 17.42 -15.84
N GLY A 213 6.42 17.75 -15.28
CA GLY A 213 5.11 17.48 -15.87
C GLY A 213 4.63 16.03 -15.69
N VAL A 214 5.23 15.27 -14.77
CA VAL A 214 4.87 13.88 -14.49
C VAL A 214 3.90 13.80 -13.32
N ARG A 215 2.76 13.13 -13.53
CA ARG A 215 1.76 12.88 -12.48
C ARG A 215 2.37 12.00 -11.39
N GLN A 216 2.33 12.48 -10.17
CA GLN A 216 2.68 11.70 -9.00
C GLN A 216 1.47 10.94 -8.48
N TYR A 217 1.70 9.80 -7.85
CA TYR A 217 0.64 8.98 -7.28
C TYR A 217 0.86 8.81 -5.79
N ILE A 218 -0.20 9.03 -5.03
CA ILE A 218 -0.20 8.95 -3.57
C ILE A 218 -0.67 7.56 -3.19
N ARG A 219 0.16 6.83 -2.45
CA ARG A 219 -0.15 5.50 -1.98
C ARG A 219 -1.29 5.50 -0.97
N ILE A 220 -2.31 4.69 -1.20
CA ILE A 220 -3.48 4.52 -0.34
C ILE A 220 -3.37 3.26 0.51
N ASP A 221 -3.01 2.13 -0.08
CA ASP A 221 -2.75 0.89 0.65
C ASP A 221 -1.64 0.10 -0.04
N ARG A 222 -0.91 -0.68 0.74
CA ARG A 222 0.18 -1.53 0.27
C ARG A 222 0.22 -2.82 1.04
N VAL A 223 0.49 -3.91 0.32
CA VAL A 223 0.67 -5.25 0.87
C VAL A 223 1.84 -5.92 0.16
N ASN A 224 2.92 -6.19 0.90
CA ASN A 224 4.03 -7.02 0.41
C ASN A 224 3.79 -8.44 0.91
N TYR A 225 2.98 -9.20 0.18
CA TYR A 225 2.67 -10.57 0.59
C TYR A 225 3.77 -11.55 0.19
N SER A 226 3.78 -12.70 0.85
CA SER A 226 4.61 -13.86 0.56
C SER A 226 3.76 -15.13 0.69
N ASP A 227 4.24 -16.23 0.15
CA ASP A 227 3.64 -17.57 0.26
C ASP A 227 3.96 -18.30 1.58
N GLY A 228 4.73 -17.66 2.46
CA GLY A 228 5.19 -18.23 3.73
C GLY A 228 6.47 -19.05 3.62
N SER A 229 7.16 -19.06 2.47
CA SER A 229 8.37 -19.86 2.23
C SER A 229 9.67 -19.06 2.16
N HIS A 230 9.64 -17.75 2.45
CA HIS A 230 10.78 -16.83 2.31
C HIS A 230 11.29 -16.26 3.65
N PRO A 231 11.82 -17.12 4.57
CA PRO A 231 12.32 -16.66 5.87
C PRO A 231 13.49 -15.67 5.75
N GLU A 232 14.23 -15.67 4.64
CA GLU A 232 15.31 -14.74 4.34
C GLU A 232 14.84 -13.28 4.20
N ASN A 233 13.57 -13.05 3.90
CA ASN A 233 12.98 -11.72 3.78
C ASN A 233 12.54 -11.11 5.13
N SER A 234 12.67 -11.89 6.22
CA SER A 234 12.32 -11.43 7.56
C SER A 234 13.55 -11.36 8.48
N PRO A 235 13.76 -10.25 9.21
CA PRO A 235 14.83 -10.15 10.21
C PRO A 235 14.78 -11.22 11.29
N SER A 236 13.60 -11.77 11.58
CA SER A 236 13.42 -12.87 12.52
C SER A 236 13.85 -14.24 11.97
N GLY A 237 14.10 -14.35 10.65
CA GLY A 237 14.37 -15.62 9.98
C GLY A 237 13.14 -16.52 9.87
N VAL A 238 11.94 -15.98 10.01
CA VAL A 238 10.67 -16.69 9.86
C VAL A 238 9.77 -15.88 8.94
N ASP A 239 9.26 -16.52 7.89
CA ASP A 239 8.18 -15.93 7.08
C ASP A 239 6.86 -16.17 7.83
N LEU A 240 6.17 -15.08 8.17
CA LEU A 240 4.92 -15.12 8.94
C LEU A 240 3.66 -15.06 8.06
N TRP A 241 3.82 -14.99 6.75
CA TRP A 241 2.68 -15.02 5.84
C TRP A 241 2.01 -16.40 5.84
N PRO A 242 0.66 -16.45 5.77
CA PRO A 242 -0.07 -17.71 5.74
C PRO A 242 0.25 -18.56 4.50
N VAL A 243 0.56 -19.83 4.68
CA VAL A 243 0.89 -20.77 3.59
C VAL A 243 -0.35 -21.37 2.89
N GLY A 244 -1.53 -21.24 3.48
CA GLY A 244 -2.77 -21.82 2.93
C GLY A 244 -3.22 -21.27 1.57
N PRO A 245 -2.96 -19.99 1.22
CA PRO A 245 -3.28 -19.43 -0.08
C PRO A 245 -2.43 -19.97 -1.24
N ASP A 246 -1.28 -20.61 -0.96
CA ASP A 246 -0.39 -21.14 -1.97
C ASP A 246 -0.92 -22.47 -2.57
N GLY A 247 -1.88 -22.36 -3.51
CA GLY A 247 -2.41 -23.48 -4.29
C GLY A 247 -3.37 -24.43 -3.57
N TYR A 248 -3.79 -24.11 -2.33
CA TYR A 248 -4.73 -24.93 -1.55
C TYR A 248 -6.17 -24.42 -1.58
N GLY A 249 -6.52 -23.54 -2.53
CA GLY A 249 -7.87 -23.01 -2.71
C GLY A 249 -8.34 -22.03 -1.64
N GLN A 250 -7.42 -21.53 -0.82
CA GLN A 250 -7.66 -20.47 0.15
C GLN A 250 -7.16 -19.13 -0.42
N SER A 251 -7.74 -18.03 0.03
CA SER A 251 -7.24 -16.68 -0.20
C SER A 251 -6.46 -16.16 1.00
N LEU A 252 -5.61 -15.19 0.77
CA LEU A 252 -5.02 -14.37 1.80
C LEU A 252 -6.03 -13.29 2.19
N ALA A 253 -6.54 -13.30 3.42
CA ALA A 253 -7.58 -12.39 3.88
C ALA A 253 -7.12 -11.55 5.09
N ARG A 254 -7.40 -10.24 5.04
CA ARG A 254 -7.11 -9.30 6.13
C ARG A 254 -8.06 -9.55 7.31
N LYS A 255 -7.51 -9.75 8.51
CA LYS A 255 -8.29 -10.12 9.71
C LYS A 255 -9.18 -8.98 10.19
N VAL A 256 -8.65 -7.77 10.20
CA VAL A 256 -9.32 -6.54 10.58
C VAL A 256 -8.98 -5.47 9.53
N LEU A 257 -10.00 -4.93 8.88
CA LEU A 257 -9.79 -4.03 7.74
C LEU A 257 -9.09 -2.71 8.10
N THR A 258 -9.20 -2.29 9.36
CA THR A 258 -8.56 -1.06 9.88
C THR A 258 -7.14 -1.27 10.38
N ASP A 259 -6.63 -2.50 10.43
CA ASP A 259 -5.25 -2.78 10.77
C ASP A 259 -4.32 -2.52 9.58
N TYR A 260 -3.06 -2.20 9.83
CA TYR A 260 -2.09 -1.89 8.80
C TYR A 260 -1.85 -3.07 7.84
N GLY A 261 -2.07 -2.86 6.54
CA GLY A 261 -2.07 -3.92 5.52
C GLY A 261 -0.71 -4.57 5.28
N ASN A 262 0.39 -3.84 5.43
CA ASN A 262 1.73 -4.38 5.18
C ASN A 262 2.37 -4.99 6.43
N ASP A 263 1.59 -5.74 7.21
CA ASP A 263 2.05 -6.53 8.35
C ASP A 263 1.46 -7.94 8.28
N PRO A 264 2.25 -9.01 8.13
CA PRO A 264 1.77 -10.39 8.00
C PRO A 264 0.90 -10.85 9.18
N GLU A 265 1.10 -10.28 10.38
CA GLU A 265 0.27 -10.60 11.55
C GLU A 265 -1.21 -10.25 11.33
N ASN A 266 -1.50 -9.30 10.44
CA ASN A 266 -2.87 -8.84 10.15
C ASN A 266 -3.58 -9.68 9.08
N TRP A 267 -2.95 -10.77 8.60
CA TRP A 267 -3.50 -11.62 7.56
C TRP A 267 -3.72 -13.07 8.03
N ALA A 268 -4.62 -13.75 7.35
CA ALA A 268 -4.90 -15.17 7.56
C ALA A 268 -5.26 -15.85 6.24
N ALA A 269 -5.03 -17.15 6.17
CA ALA A 269 -5.61 -17.97 5.13
C ALA A 269 -7.12 -18.14 5.40
N ALA A 270 -7.94 -17.91 4.39
CA ALA A 270 -9.40 -18.01 4.48
C ALA A 270 -9.97 -18.76 3.28
N SER A 271 -11.15 -19.35 3.45
CA SER A 271 -11.88 -19.88 2.30
C SER A 271 -12.26 -18.74 1.37
N ALA A 272 -11.92 -18.89 0.10
CA ALA A 272 -12.31 -17.94 -0.94
C ALA A 272 -13.83 -17.99 -1.13
N LEU A 273 -14.54 -17.00 -0.58
CA LEU A 273 -15.99 -16.87 -0.64
C LEU A 273 -16.40 -15.47 -1.12
N PRO A 274 -15.98 -15.06 -2.35
CA PRO A 274 -16.42 -13.79 -2.91
C PRO A 274 -17.95 -13.69 -2.92
N GLY A 275 -18.48 -12.57 -2.41
CA GLY A 275 -19.92 -12.31 -2.39
C GLY A 275 -20.66 -12.75 -1.10
N ARG A 276 -19.95 -13.09 -0.03
CA ARG A 276 -20.53 -13.34 1.30
C ARG A 276 -20.09 -12.32 2.31
#